data_f102c1a642732f3e7cee7784f17539bc
#
_entry.id   f102c1a642732f3e7cee7784f17539bc
#
_cell.length_a   1.000
_cell.length_b   1.000
_cell.length_c   1.000
_cell.angle_alpha   90.00
_cell.angle_beta   90.00
_cell.angle_gamma   90.00
#
_symmetry.space_group_name_H-M   'P 1'
#
loop_
_entity.id
_entity.type
_entity.pdbx_description
1 polymer ?
#
loop_
_entity_poly.entity_id
_entity_poly.type
_entity_poly.pdbx_seq_one_letter_code
_entity_poly.pdbx_strand_id
1 'polypeptide(L)'
;FKEGNTVLLNIISKSGSTNETVMNSKVLLKELQKLTNDWAQYVVVTTQPGSKLEDWAQEYDISILPNPKNVGGRYSVFCPVGIFPLALAGIDILKLHKGASKMLVKCFDEDVENNPALQSATAVYRAMQREIPMHNMFLFDQDLERVGKWFRQLTAESLGKDGKGITPLVSIGSTDLHSMVQLYLSGSKNIFTTFVNVKNTGDINIPSIDSQFDEIVPELEKMSVDSVMDAIYKGTKESYENRELPYVEVILDKISEEEIGAFLQFKMVETMLLANLMDINAFDQPNVEEYKKATRRLLN
;
A
#
# COMPACT_ATOMS: atom_id res chain seq x y z
N PHE A 1 3.90 11.38 -28.89
CA PHE A 1 4.16 12.33 -29.98
C PHE A 1 4.30 11.66 -31.34
N LYS A 2 5.01 10.53 -31.49
CA LYS A 2 5.21 9.88 -32.79
C LYS A 2 3.97 9.16 -33.36
N GLU A 3 2.97 8.88 -32.56
CA GLU A 3 1.74 8.16 -32.93
C GLU A 3 0.48 8.93 -32.61
N GLY A 4 0.56 10.26 -32.48
CA GLY A 4 -0.58 11.11 -32.07
C GLY A 4 -0.91 11.02 -30.57
N ASN A 5 -0.11 10.32 -29.77
CA ASN A 5 -0.31 10.22 -28.32
C ASN A 5 0.20 11.49 -27.62
N THR A 6 -0.58 11.98 -26.67
CA THR A 6 -0.16 13.04 -25.76
C THR A 6 0.54 12.45 -24.54
N VAL A 7 1.69 12.98 -24.18
CA VAL A 7 2.45 12.58 -22.98
C VAL A 7 2.34 13.68 -21.95
N LEU A 8 2.09 13.32 -20.71
CA LEU A 8 2.14 14.22 -19.57
C LEU A 8 3.23 13.72 -18.60
N LEU A 9 4.19 14.57 -18.28
CA LEU A 9 5.23 14.29 -17.29
C LEU A 9 4.80 14.86 -15.94
N ASN A 10 4.45 13.97 -15.01
CA ASN A 10 4.11 14.33 -13.64
C ASN A 10 5.34 14.17 -12.73
N ILE A 11 5.90 15.30 -12.26
CA ILE A 11 7.09 15.34 -11.40
C ILE A 11 6.64 15.52 -9.95
N ILE A 12 6.85 14.49 -9.13
CA ILE A 12 6.40 14.46 -7.74
C ILE A 12 7.60 14.42 -6.80
N SER A 13 7.77 15.47 -6.00
CA SER A 13 8.71 15.49 -4.90
C SER A 13 8.26 16.45 -3.81
N LYS A 14 7.94 15.92 -2.61
CA LYS A 14 7.50 16.76 -1.48
C LYS A 14 8.53 17.85 -1.17
N SER A 15 9.80 17.47 -0.97
CA SER A 15 10.90 18.41 -0.65
C SER A 15 11.39 19.23 -1.86
N GLY A 16 11.01 18.83 -3.07
CA GLY A 16 11.55 19.40 -4.31
C GLY A 16 13.02 19.07 -4.59
N SER A 17 13.62 18.15 -3.82
CA SER A 17 15.06 17.85 -3.90
C SER A 17 15.40 16.35 -3.76
N THR A 18 14.46 15.46 -4.02
CA THR A 18 14.68 14.01 -4.02
C THR A 18 15.58 13.66 -5.20
N ASN A 19 16.74 13.06 -4.93
CA ASN A 19 17.78 12.79 -5.93
C ASN A 19 17.24 11.99 -7.12
N GLU A 20 16.53 10.90 -6.85
CA GLU A 20 15.98 10.00 -7.88
C GLU A 20 14.93 10.72 -8.76
N THR A 21 14.05 11.50 -8.12
CA THR A 21 13.06 12.28 -8.86
C THR A 21 13.71 13.32 -9.75
N VAL A 22 14.66 14.10 -9.21
CA VAL A 22 15.36 15.15 -9.96
C VAL A 22 16.19 14.55 -11.11
N MET A 23 16.91 13.45 -10.85
CA MET A 23 17.69 12.75 -11.87
C MET A 23 16.80 12.25 -13.03
N ASN A 24 15.74 11.52 -12.72
CA ASN A 24 14.79 11.01 -13.72
C ASN A 24 14.12 12.16 -14.49
N SER A 25 13.72 13.21 -13.78
CA SER A 25 13.11 14.39 -14.40
C SER A 25 14.03 15.07 -15.39
N LYS A 26 15.34 15.24 -15.06
CA LYS A 26 16.32 15.81 -15.99
C LYS A 26 16.42 15.05 -17.30
N VAL A 27 16.45 13.70 -17.22
CA VAL A 27 16.52 12.84 -18.40
C VAL A 27 15.26 12.99 -19.25
N LEU A 28 14.07 12.85 -18.61
CA LEU A 28 12.79 12.92 -19.33
C LEU A 28 12.49 14.31 -19.91
N LEU A 29 12.79 15.38 -19.15
CA LEU A 29 12.64 16.75 -19.64
C LEU A 29 13.54 17.01 -20.85
N LYS A 30 14.78 16.50 -20.84
CA LYS A 30 15.68 16.65 -21.98
C LYS A 30 15.15 15.97 -23.25
N GLU A 31 14.51 14.79 -23.10
CA GLU A 31 13.87 14.11 -24.24
C GLU A 31 12.60 14.88 -24.69
N LEU A 32 11.80 15.37 -23.75
CA LEU A 32 10.60 16.14 -24.06
C LEU A 32 10.94 17.44 -24.82
N GLN A 33 12.00 18.14 -24.41
CA GLN A 33 12.51 19.35 -25.08
C GLN A 33 12.96 19.11 -26.54
N LYS A 34 13.36 17.89 -26.89
CA LYS A 34 13.68 17.53 -28.28
C LYS A 34 12.43 17.33 -29.16
N LEU A 35 11.29 17.05 -28.53
CA LEU A 35 10.04 16.74 -29.21
C LEU A 35 9.18 17.99 -29.47
N THR A 36 9.26 18.99 -28.59
CA THR A 36 8.48 20.23 -28.71
C THR A 36 9.14 21.40 -28.00
N ASN A 37 8.99 22.61 -28.57
CA ASN A 37 9.42 23.84 -27.91
C ASN A 37 8.49 24.22 -26.76
N ASP A 38 7.23 23.80 -26.80
CA ASP A 38 6.20 24.09 -25.77
C ASP A 38 6.18 23.01 -24.68
N TRP A 39 7.34 22.42 -24.39
CA TRP A 39 7.49 21.29 -23.48
C TRP A 39 6.88 21.51 -22.08
N ALA A 40 6.88 22.75 -21.59
CA ALA A 40 6.36 23.09 -20.26
C ALA A 40 4.86 22.78 -20.12
N GLN A 41 4.07 22.87 -21.20
CA GLN A 41 2.65 22.53 -21.20
C GLN A 41 2.36 21.04 -20.97
N TYR A 42 3.36 20.18 -21.14
CA TYR A 42 3.29 18.74 -20.94
C TYR A 42 3.88 18.30 -19.58
N VAL A 43 4.06 19.24 -18.66
CA VAL A 43 4.63 18.99 -17.34
C VAL A 43 3.67 19.44 -16.24
N VAL A 44 3.52 18.63 -15.22
CA VAL A 44 2.84 19.02 -13.98
C VAL A 44 3.79 18.70 -12.82
N VAL A 45 3.88 19.61 -11.87
CA VAL A 45 4.71 19.46 -10.67
C VAL A 45 3.83 19.30 -9.44
N THR A 46 4.08 18.28 -8.65
CA THR A 46 3.44 18.11 -7.33
C THR A 46 4.51 18.22 -6.24
N THR A 47 4.45 19.32 -5.47
CA THR A 47 5.45 19.63 -4.46
C THR A 47 4.87 20.45 -3.30
N GLN A 48 5.60 20.55 -2.19
CA GLN A 48 5.18 21.45 -1.10
C GLN A 48 5.50 22.92 -1.45
N PRO A 49 4.68 23.87 -0.99
CA PRO A 49 4.93 25.30 -1.15
C PRO A 49 6.28 25.73 -0.51
N GLY A 50 7.02 26.55 -1.23
CA GLY A 50 8.35 27.05 -0.85
C GLY A 50 9.50 26.07 -1.15
N SER A 51 9.28 25.08 -2.03
CA SER A 51 10.33 24.18 -2.49
C SER A 51 11.05 24.73 -3.73
N LYS A 52 12.34 24.36 -3.90
CA LYS A 52 13.09 24.69 -5.12
C LYS A 52 12.43 24.17 -6.41
N LEU A 53 11.68 23.11 -6.33
CA LEU A 53 10.94 22.57 -7.47
C LEU A 53 9.72 23.43 -7.80
N GLU A 54 9.09 24.06 -6.81
CA GLU A 54 8.05 25.05 -7.04
C GLU A 54 8.61 26.29 -7.70
N ASP A 55 9.73 26.87 -7.19
CA ASP A 55 10.37 28.04 -7.79
C ASP A 55 10.70 27.79 -9.27
N TRP A 56 11.28 26.63 -9.57
CA TRP A 56 11.57 26.23 -10.95
C TRP A 56 10.31 26.09 -11.80
N ALA A 57 9.25 25.52 -11.29
CA ALA A 57 8.00 25.36 -12.03
C ALA A 57 7.33 26.70 -12.33
N GLN A 58 7.40 27.67 -11.41
CA GLN A 58 6.91 29.04 -11.61
C GLN A 58 7.70 29.78 -12.69
N GLU A 59 9.03 29.60 -12.75
CA GLU A 59 9.89 30.23 -13.78
C GLU A 59 9.47 29.85 -15.21
N TYR A 60 8.95 28.62 -15.41
CA TYR A 60 8.54 28.08 -16.71
C TYR A 60 7.02 28.05 -16.91
N ASP A 61 6.23 28.69 -16.05
CA ASP A 61 4.76 28.68 -16.07
C ASP A 61 4.16 27.26 -16.11
N ILE A 62 4.79 26.34 -15.38
CA ILE A 62 4.35 24.94 -15.26
C ILE A 62 3.25 24.83 -14.20
N SER A 63 2.21 24.05 -14.50
CA SER A 63 1.14 23.77 -13.56
C SER A 63 1.64 23.10 -12.28
N ILE A 64 1.26 23.66 -11.12
CA ILE A 64 1.69 23.18 -9.80
C ILE A 64 0.48 22.66 -9.02
N LEU A 65 0.63 21.46 -8.46
CA LEU A 65 -0.29 20.87 -7.50
C LEU A 65 0.34 20.96 -6.12
N PRO A 66 -0.20 21.78 -5.20
CA PRO A 66 0.40 21.97 -3.88
C PRO A 66 0.20 20.73 -3.01
N ASN A 67 1.29 20.19 -2.46
CA ASN A 67 1.23 19.09 -1.49
C ASN A 67 1.30 19.64 -0.06
N PRO A 68 0.41 19.23 0.86
CA PRO A 68 0.42 19.69 2.25
C PRO A 68 1.78 19.44 2.94
N LYS A 69 2.31 20.45 3.62
CA LYS A 69 3.63 20.38 4.32
C LYS A 69 3.67 19.33 5.43
N ASN A 70 2.56 19.17 6.15
CA ASN A 70 2.43 18.29 7.31
C ASN A 70 2.05 16.85 6.96
N VAL A 71 1.82 16.50 5.67
CA VAL A 71 1.52 15.13 5.25
C VAL A 71 2.77 14.47 4.71
N GLY A 72 3.22 13.39 5.35
CA GLY A 72 4.33 12.54 4.87
C GLY A 72 3.95 11.69 3.66
N GLY A 73 4.94 11.27 2.85
CA GLY A 73 4.69 10.50 1.62
C GLY A 73 3.83 9.25 1.84
N ARG A 74 4.09 8.48 2.90
CA ARG A 74 3.33 7.26 3.24
C ARG A 74 1.85 7.49 3.60
N TYR A 75 1.48 8.74 3.95
CA TYR A 75 0.11 9.17 4.25
C TYR A 75 -0.54 9.97 3.12
N SER A 76 0.12 10.14 1.96
CA SER A 76 -0.27 11.14 0.96
C SER A 76 -1.16 10.63 -0.16
N VAL A 77 -1.67 9.39 -0.10
CA VAL A 77 -2.51 8.82 -1.16
C VAL A 77 -3.77 9.64 -1.44
N PHE A 78 -4.34 10.29 -0.42
CA PHE A 78 -5.50 11.18 -0.56
C PHE A 78 -5.14 12.66 -0.79
N CYS A 79 -3.87 12.96 -1.01
CA CYS A 79 -3.38 14.28 -1.40
C CYS A 79 -3.14 14.33 -2.92
N PRO A 80 -2.85 15.51 -3.51
CA PRO A 80 -2.55 15.63 -4.93
C PRO A 80 -1.51 14.64 -5.46
N VAL A 81 -0.55 14.24 -4.62
CA VAL A 81 0.46 13.20 -4.92
C VAL A 81 -0.16 11.87 -5.38
N GLY A 82 -1.24 11.43 -4.74
CA GLY A 82 -1.94 10.19 -5.08
C GLY A 82 -3.13 10.44 -6.02
N ILE A 83 -3.97 11.44 -5.70
CA ILE A 83 -5.24 11.66 -6.39
C ILE A 83 -5.05 12.00 -7.86
N PHE A 84 -4.08 12.86 -8.18
CA PHE A 84 -3.89 13.31 -9.55
C PHE A 84 -3.50 12.18 -10.51
N PRO A 85 -2.45 11.38 -10.25
CA PRO A 85 -2.11 10.26 -11.13
C PRO A 85 -3.20 9.17 -11.14
N LEU A 86 -3.93 8.94 -10.05
CA LEU A 86 -5.04 7.99 -10.03
C LEU A 86 -6.19 8.45 -10.91
N ALA A 87 -6.55 9.75 -10.88
CA ALA A 87 -7.57 10.32 -11.76
C ALA A 87 -7.18 10.20 -13.23
N LEU A 88 -5.91 10.46 -13.57
CA LEU A 88 -5.40 10.29 -14.94
C LEU A 88 -5.44 8.82 -15.40
N ALA A 89 -5.29 7.87 -14.48
CA ALA A 89 -5.42 6.45 -14.75
C ALA A 89 -6.89 5.97 -14.85
N GLY A 90 -7.88 6.88 -14.71
CA GLY A 90 -9.30 6.55 -14.81
C GLY A 90 -9.94 6.05 -13.52
N ILE A 91 -9.24 6.12 -12.39
CA ILE A 91 -9.78 5.74 -11.07
C ILE A 91 -10.79 6.79 -10.60
N ASP A 92 -11.94 6.33 -10.11
CA ASP A 92 -12.96 7.20 -9.51
C ASP A 92 -12.50 7.68 -8.12
N ILE A 93 -11.82 8.83 -8.11
CA ILE A 93 -11.29 9.44 -6.89
C ILE A 93 -12.38 9.86 -5.89
N LEU A 94 -13.60 10.13 -6.35
CA LEU A 94 -14.71 10.46 -5.46
C LEU A 94 -15.17 9.23 -4.68
N LYS A 95 -15.25 8.06 -5.32
CA LYS A 95 -15.54 6.80 -4.64
C LYS A 95 -14.41 6.41 -3.68
N LEU A 96 -13.15 6.60 -4.09
CA LEU A 96 -12.00 6.37 -3.22
C LEU A 96 -12.09 7.22 -1.93
N HIS A 97 -12.35 8.51 -2.06
CA HIS A 97 -12.54 9.41 -0.92
C HIS A 97 -13.77 9.06 -0.07
N LYS A 98 -14.87 8.67 -0.71
CA LYS A 98 -16.10 8.26 -0.01
C LYS A 98 -15.83 7.06 0.90
N GLY A 99 -15.12 6.05 0.40
CA GLY A 99 -14.70 4.89 1.22
C GLY A 99 -13.82 5.29 2.40
N ALA A 100 -12.80 6.11 2.14
CA ALA A 100 -11.91 6.63 3.18
C ALA A 100 -12.68 7.42 4.25
N SER A 101 -13.60 8.31 3.86
CA SER A 101 -14.39 9.13 4.79
C SER A 101 -15.32 8.28 5.66
N LYS A 102 -15.99 7.28 5.07
CA LYS A 102 -16.83 6.36 5.83
C LYS A 102 -16.02 5.56 6.87
N MET A 103 -14.84 5.08 6.46
CA MET A 103 -13.97 4.34 7.36
C MET A 103 -13.40 5.24 8.46
N LEU A 104 -13.04 6.49 8.15
CA LEU A 104 -12.55 7.45 9.13
C LEU A 104 -13.56 7.63 10.28
N VAL A 105 -14.85 7.76 9.97
CA VAL A 105 -15.91 7.88 10.99
C VAL A 105 -15.90 6.65 11.92
N LYS A 106 -15.80 5.44 11.37
CA LYS A 106 -15.71 4.21 12.18
C LYS A 106 -14.45 4.16 13.04
N CYS A 107 -13.32 4.63 12.50
CA CYS A 107 -12.04 4.63 13.22
C CYS A 107 -11.98 5.66 14.37
N PHE A 108 -12.94 6.58 14.46
CA PHE A 108 -13.10 7.54 15.56
C PHE A 108 -14.30 7.23 16.45
N ASP A 109 -14.94 6.08 16.30
CA ASP A 109 -15.97 5.62 17.22
C ASP A 109 -15.31 5.32 18.57
N GLU A 110 -15.92 5.81 19.65
CA GLU A 110 -15.43 5.60 21.03
C GLU A 110 -15.68 4.17 21.50
N ASP A 111 -16.70 3.50 20.95
CA ASP A 111 -16.95 2.09 21.20
C ASP A 111 -15.94 1.22 20.43
N VAL A 112 -15.14 0.50 21.19
CA VAL A 112 -14.11 -0.41 20.63
C VAL A 112 -14.70 -1.45 19.68
N GLU A 113 -15.94 -1.91 19.93
CA GLU A 113 -16.59 -2.91 19.08
C GLU A 113 -16.91 -2.36 17.67
N ASN A 114 -17.09 -1.05 17.54
CA ASN A 114 -17.37 -0.35 16.31
C ASN A 114 -16.11 0.23 15.62
N ASN A 115 -14.96 0.23 16.33
CA ASN A 115 -13.72 0.85 15.86
C ASN A 115 -12.71 -0.20 15.37
N PRO A 116 -12.72 -0.54 14.07
CA PRO A 116 -11.86 -1.59 13.53
C PRO A 116 -10.37 -1.26 13.63
N ALA A 117 -9.99 0.02 13.55
CA ALA A 117 -8.60 0.44 13.66
C ALA A 117 -8.06 0.24 15.09
N LEU A 118 -8.87 0.53 16.10
CA LEU A 118 -8.49 0.33 17.50
C LEU A 118 -8.43 -1.15 17.85
N GLN A 119 -9.37 -1.98 17.35
CA GLN A 119 -9.33 -3.44 17.52
C GLN A 119 -8.04 -4.02 16.95
N SER A 120 -7.74 -3.70 15.68
CA SER A 120 -6.56 -4.21 14.99
C SER A 120 -5.27 -3.71 15.63
N ALA A 121 -5.14 -2.41 15.92
CA ALA A 121 -3.99 -1.84 16.61
C ALA A 121 -3.74 -2.50 17.97
N THR A 122 -4.79 -2.75 18.74
CA THR A 122 -4.71 -3.45 20.03
C THR A 122 -4.25 -4.89 19.87
N ALA A 123 -4.73 -5.60 18.85
CA ALA A 123 -4.32 -6.98 18.57
C ALA A 123 -2.82 -7.05 18.21
N VAL A 124 -2.36 -6.17 17.32
CA VAL A 124 -0.94 -6.06 16.95
C VAL A 124 -0.10 -5.69 18.17
N TYR A 125 -0.51 -4.70 18.95
CA TYR A 125 0.21 -4.29 20.16
C TYR A 125 0.33 -5.41 21.18
N ARG A 126 -0.75 -6.17 21.42
CA ARG A 126 -0.71 -7.36 22.29
C ARG A 126 0.24 -8.45 21.78
N ALA A 127 0.32 -8.63 20.47
CA ALA A 127 1.29 -9.54 19.87
C ALA A 127 2.73 -9.06 20.14
N MET A 128 3.01 -7.77 19.97
CA MET A 128 4.31 -7.19 20.30
C MET A 128 4.68 -7.37 21.79
N GLN A 129 3.72 -7.21 22.71
CA GLN A 129 3.94 -7.44 24.15
C GLN A 129 4.25 -8.91 24.47
N ARG A 130 3.94 -9.84 23.58
CA ARG A 130 4.29 -11.28 23.65
C ARG A 130 5.56 -11.62 22.85
N GLU A 131 6.39 -10.61 22.57
CA GLU A 131 7.65 -10.75 21.84
C GLU A 131 7.48 -11.31 20.42
N ILE A 132 6.37 -10.98 19.75
CA ILE A 132 6.14 -11.27 18.34
C ILE A 132 6.62 -10.07 17.52
N PRO A 133 7.82 -10.12 16.89
CA PRO A 133 8.47 -8.96 16.28
C PRO A 133 8.08 -8.74 14.82
N MET A 134 7.27 -9.61 14.22
CA MET A 134 6.92 -9.53 12.80
C MET A 134 5.41 -9.47 12.60
N HIS A 135 4.97 -8.63 11.66
CA HIS A 135 3.58 -8.48 11.25
C HIS A 135 3.46 -8.76 9.76
N ASN A 136 2.87 -9.90 9.42
CA ASN A 136 2.63 -10.30 8.03
C ASN A 136 1.24 -9.86 7.57
N MET A 137 1.18 -9.04 6.52
CA MET A 137 -0.07 -8.81 5.77
C MET A 137 -0.16 -9.85 4.66
N PHE A 138 -1.06 -10.81 4.82
CA PHE A 138 -1.25 -11.91 3.88
C PHE A 138 -2.48 -11.64 3.03
N LEU A 139 -2.25 -11.26 1.79
CA LEU A 139 -3.24 -10.76 0.83
C LEU A 139 -3.68 -11.92 -0.07
N PHE A 140 -4.96 -12.26 -0.04
CA PHE A 140 -5.52 -13.32 -0.90
C PHE A 140 -6.13 -12.75 -2.18
N ASP A 141 -5.40 -11.82 -2.78
CA ASP A 141 -5.62 -11.31 -4.11
C ASP A 141 -4.34 -10.65 -4.64
N GLN A 142 -3.94 -10.98 -5.87
CA GLN A 142 -2.71 -10.48 -6.50
C GLN A 142 -2.76 -8.97 -6.75
N ASP A 143 -3.93 -8.41 -7.03
CA ASP A 143 -4.09 -6.98 -7.31
C ASP A 143 -3.81 -6.11 -6.07
N LEU A 144 -3.83 -6.70 -4.88
CA LEU A 144 -3.47 -6.03 -3.63
C LEU A 144 -1.96 -5.95 -3.36
N GLU A 145 -1.09 -6.55 -4.19
CA GLU A 145 0.36 -6.57 -3.95
C GLU A 145 0.94 -5.18 -3.70
N ARG A 146 0.52 -4.17 -4.48
CA ARG A 146 0.99 -2.79 -4.33
C ARG A 146 0.51 -2.14 -3.03
N VAL A 147 -0.68 -2.49 -2.58
CA VAL A 147 -1.21 -2.07 -1.27
C VAL A 147 -0.36 -2.68 -0.15
N GLY A 148 0.05 -3.94 -0.29
CA GLY A 148 0.99 -4.58 0.63
C GLY A 148 2.35 -3.86 0.69
N LYS A 149 2.92 -3.47 -0.46
CA LYS A 149 4.17 -2.70 -0.50
C LYS A 149 4.04 -1.33 0.18
N TRP A 150 2.91 -0.65 0.00
CA TRP A 150 2.59 0.58 0.72
C TRP A 150 2.46 0.33 2.24
N PHE A 151 1.79 -0.74 2.67
CA PHE A 151 1.70 -1.12 4.09
C PHE A 151 3.08 -1.30 4.73
N ARG A 152 4.04 -1.94 4.04
CA ARG A 152 5.41 -2.06 4.54
C ARG A 152 6.03 -0.70 4.84
N GLN A 153 5.91 0.25 3.91
CA GLN A 153 6.43 1.60 4.11
C GLN A 153 5.69 2.30 5.25
N LEU A 154 4.36 2.25 5.25
CA LEU A 154 3.54 2.86 6.29
C LEU A 154 3.95 2.39 7.68
N THR A 155 4.06 1.09 7.87
CA THR A 155 4.42 0.47 9.16
C THR A 155 5.87 0.75 9.54
N ALA A 156 6.82 0.48 8.65
CA ALA A 156 8.24 0.59 8.96
C ALA A 156 8.66 2.02 9.29
N GLU A 157 8.29 2.99 8.46
CA GLU A 157 8.67 4.40 8.68
C GLU A 157 7.91 5.05 9.86
N SER A 158 6.69 4.60 10.15
CA SER A 158 5.90 5.17 11.26
C SER A 158 6.28 4.60 12.62
N LEU A 159 6.60 3.29 12.69
CA LEU A 159 6.76 2.57 13.95
C LEU A 159 8.20 2.20 14.29
N GLY A 160 9.11 2.17 13.30
CA GLY A 160 10.51 1.77 13.52
C GLY A 160 11.37 2.90 14.09
N LYS A 161 11.26 3.18 15.41
CA LYS A 161 11.93 4.28 16.09
C LYS A 161 12.29 3.93 17.53
N ASP A 162 13.33 4.56 18.05
CA ASP A 162 13.73 4.48 19.47
C ASP A 162 13.92 3.01 19.96
N GLY A 163 14.42 2.15 19.07
CA GLY A 163 14.57 0.72 19.37
C GLY A 163 13.25 -0.06 19.41
N LYS A 164 12.13 0.59 19.11
CA LYS A 164 10.80 -0.01 19.02
C LYS A 164 10.44 -0.29 17.56
N GLY A 165 9.38 -1.05 17.34
CA GLY A 165 8.82 -1.31 16.02
C GLY A 165 8.38 -2.75 15.85
N ILE A 166 7.74 -3.02 14.75
CA ILE A 166 7.39 -4.36 14.29
C ILE A 166 7.82 -4.48 12.83
N THR A 167 8.45 -5.60 12.47
CA THR A 167 8.91 -5.82 11.09
C THR A 167 7.74 -6.18 10.18
N PRO A 168 7.36 -5.31 9.22
CA PRO A 168 6.27 -5.62 8.32
C PRO A 168 6.71 -6.58 7.22
N LEU A 169 5.97 -7.68 7.08
CA LEU A 169 6.05 -8.63 5.97
C LEU A 169 4.82 -8.49 5.08
N VAL A 170 4.94 -8.95 3.84
CA VAL A 170 3.80 -9.06 2.91
C VAL A 170 3.89 -10.39 2.21
N SER A 171 2.78 -11.09 2.17
CA SER A 171 2.61 -12.35 1.45
C SER A 171 1.40 -12.28 0.53
N ILE A 172 1.47 -12.98 -0.59
CA ILE A 172 0.39 -13.06 -1.58
C ILE A 172 -0.11 -14.51 -1.64
N GLY A 173 -1.36 -14.73 -1.33
CA GLY A 173 -2.06 -15.98 -1.59
C GLY A 173 -2.47 -16.06 -3.07
N SER A 174 -2.26 -17.20 -3.76
CA SER A 174 -1.72 -18.45 -3.26
C SER A 174 -0.19 -18.58 -3.41
N THR A 175 0.47 -17.61 -4.07
CA THR A 175 1.91 -17.68 -4.42
C THR A 175 2.79 -18.02 -3.20
N ASP A 176 2.59 -17.31 -2.09
CA ASP A 176 3.41 -17.52 -0.89
C ASP A 176 3.00 -18.72 -0.04
N LEU A 177 1.94 -19.41 -0.39
CA LEU A 177 1.67 -20.75 0.13
C LEU A 177 2.67 -21.78 -0.40
N HIS A 178 3.29 -21.52 -1.57
CA HIS A 178 4.32 -22.38 -2.16
C HIS A 178 5.74 -21.97 -1.78
N SER A 179 5.91 -20.88 -1.04
CA SER A 179 7.24 -20.36 -0.64
C SER A 179 7.41 -20.22 0.87
N MET A 180 6.42 -19.65 1.57
CA MET A 180 6.54 -19.18 2.95
C MET A 180 5.69 -19.96 3.96
N VAL A 181 4.64 -20.67 3.53
CA VAL A 181 3.69 -21.30 4.46
C VAL A 181 4.34 -22.32 5.40
N GLN A 182 5.36 -23.05 4.94
CA GLN A 182 6.11 -23.98 5.79
C GLN A 182 6.73 -23.29 7.00
N LEU A 183 7.32 -22.09 6.79
CA LEU A 183 7.89 -21.28 7.86
C LEU A 183 6.79 -20.76 8.79
N TYR A 184 5.67 -20.30 8.24
CA TYR A 184 4.57 -19.73 9.04
C TYR A 184 3.94 -20.80 9.95
N LEU A 185 3.72 -22.00 9.44
CA LEU A 185 3.06 -23.07 10.19
C LEU A 185 3.97 -23.84 11.13
N SER A 186 5.27 -23.95 10.83
CA SER A 186 6.17 -24.86 11.56
C SER A 186 7.47 -24.21 12.05
N GLY A 187 7.69 -22.94 11.73
CA GLY A 187 8.83 -22.16 12.25
C GLY A 187 8.60 -21.60 13.65
N SER A 188 9.38 -20.60 13.99
CA SER A 188 9.20 -19.87 15.26
C SER A 188 7.85 -19.15 15.25
N LYS A 189 7.08 -19.23 16.35
CA LYS A 189 5.78 -18.53 16.50
C LYS A 189 6.00 -17.02 16.76
N ASN A 190 6.69 -16.34 15.86
CA ASN A 190 7.14 -14.96 16.00
C ASN A 190 6.53 -14.01 14.96
N ILE A 191 5.45 -14.44 14.30
CA ILE A 191 4.75 -13.69 13.27
C ILE A 191 3.28 -13.54 13.67
N PHE A 192 2.80 -12.30 13.72
CA PHE A 192 1.37 -11.96 13.76
C PHE A 192 0.89 -11.76 12.32
N THR A 193 -0.26 -12.33 11.96
CA THR A 193 -0.76 -12.24 10.58
C THR A 193 -2.06 -11.45 10.50
N THR A 194 -2.13 -10.50 9.59
CA THR A 194 -3.40 -9.92 9.11
C THR A 194 -3.74 -10.58 7.78
N PHE A 195 -4.73 -11.46 7.77
CA PHE A 195 -5.32 -11.95 6.54
C PHE A 195 -6.18 -10.87 5.90
N VAL A 196 -6.00 -10.66 4.60
CA VAL A 196 -6.88 -9.80 3.79
C VAL A 196 -7.45 -10.63 2.67
N ASN A 197 -8.76 -10.89 2.73
CA ASN A 197 -9.47 -11.68 1.74
C ASN A 197 -10.44 -10.79 0.94
N VAL A 198 -10.65 -11.12 -0.33
CA VAL A 198 -11.63 -10.48 -1.22
C VAL A 198 -12.69 -11.49 -1.58
N LYS A 199 -13.98 -11.19 -1.32
CA LYS A 199 -15.07 -12.14 -1.54
C LYS A 199 -15.43 -12.35 -3.03
N ASN A 200 -15.38 -11.26 -3.80
CA ASN A 200 -15.82 -11.26 -5.20
C ASN A 200 -14.67 -10.79 -6.08
N THR A 201 -13.91 -11.72 -6.65
CA THR A 201 -12.75 -11.45 -7.52
C THR A 201 -13.09 -11.59 -9.01
N GLY A 202 -14.28 -12.07 -9.31
CA GLY A 202 -14.79 -12.32 -10.67
C GLY A 202 -15.03 -13.82 -10.89
N ASP A 203 -16.22 -14.18 -11.30
CA ASP A 203 -16.64 -15.58 -11.38
C ASP A 203 -16.21 -16.20 -12.72
N ILE A 204 -15.01 -16.80 -12.74
CA ILE A 204 -14.50 -17.56 -13.88
C ILE A 204 -14.73 -19.04 -13.62
N ASN A 205 -15.62 -19.66 -14.38
CA ASN A 205 -15.82 -21.10 -14.33
C ASN A 205 -14.61 -21.84 -14.87
N ILE A 206 -14.20 -22.91 -14.20
CA ILE A 206 -13.13 -23.80 -14.64
C ILE A 206 -13.68 -24.69 -15.73
N PRO A 207 -13.18 -24.62 -16.98
CA PRO A 207 -13.68 -25.45 -18.06
C PRO A 207 -13.17 -26.90 -17.93
N SER A 208 -13.98 -27.86 -18.36
CA SER A 208 -13.50 -29.21 -18.64
C SER A 208 -12.67 -29.21 -19.92
N ILE A 209 -11.60 -29.99 -19.98
CA ILE A 209 -10.71 -30.13 -21.14
C ILE A 209 -10.92 -31.50 -21.78
N ASP A 210 -10.57 -32.55 -21.05
CA ASP A 210 -10.79 -33.95 -21.41
C ASP A 210 -10.73 -34.81 -20.15
N SER A 211 -11.21 -36.06 -20.23
CA SER A 211 -11.34 -36.94 -19.08
C SER A 211 -10.01 -37.21 -18.36
N GLN A 212 -8.87 -37.27 -19.10
CA GLN A 212 -7.58 -37.55 -18.48
C GLN A 212 -7.04 -36.33 -17.73
N PHE A 213 -7.25 -35.14 -18.28
CA PHE A 213 -6.81 -33.91 -17.62
C PHE A 213 -7.70 -33.57 -16.43
N ASP A 214 -9.01 -33.77 -16.56
CA ASP A 214 -9.97 -33.48 -15.51
C ASP A 214 -9.81 -34.43 -14.29
N GLU A 215 -9.34 -35.66 -14.52
CA GLU A 215 -9.01 -36.61 -13.45
C GLU A 215 -7.74 -36.27 -12.65
N ILE A 216 -6.91 -35.29 -13.06
CA ILE A 216 -5.72 -34.87 -12.31
C ILE A 216 -6.12 -34.26 -10.94
N VAL A 217 -7.18 -33.45 -10.93
CA VAL A 217 -7.76 -32.87 -9.71
C VAL A 217 -9.29 -32.86 -9.87
N PRO A 218 -9.96 -34.00 -9.61
CA PRO A 218 -11.39 -34.16 -9.83
C PRO A 218 -12.27 -33.16 -9.06
N GLU A 219 -11.77 -32.67 -7.94
CA GLU A 219 -12.45 -31.71 -7.07
C GLU A 219 -12.69 -30.35 -7.76
N LEU A 220 -11.96 -30.03 -8.84
CA LEU A 220 -12.14 -28.80 -9.60
C LEU A 220 -13.33 -28.83 -10.56
N GLU A 221 -13.91 -30.02 -10.80
CA GLU A 221 -15.04 -30.14 -11.72
C GLU A 221 -16.22 -29.26 -11.29
N LYS A 222 -16.69 -28.41 -12.19
CA LYS A 222 -17.80 -27.46 -11.98
C LYS A 222 -17.57 -26.38 -10.93
N MET A 223 -16.31 -26.20 -10.50
CA MET A 223 -15.95 -25.09 -9.60
C MET A 223 -15.65 -23.82 -10.39
N SER A 224 -15.71 -22.69 -9.72
CA SER A 224 -15.15 -21.43 -10.20
C SER A 224 -13.78 -21.17 -9.57
N VAL A 225 -12.97 -20.34 -10.23
CA VAL A 225 -11.66 -19.90 -9.68
C VAL A 225 -11.85 -19.28 -8.30
N ASP A 226 -12.88 -18.46 -8.10
CA ASP A 226 -13.21 -17.84 -6.82
C ASP A 226 -13.48 -18.88 -5.73
N SER A 227 -14.25 -19.93 -6.03
CA SER A 227 -14.56 -20.98 -5.04
C SER A 227 -13.32 -21.79 -4.66
N VAL A 228 -12.39 -22.02 -5.59
CA VAL A 228 -11.10 -22.66 -5.31
C VAL A 228 -10.22 -21.75 -4.45
N MET A 229 -10.11 -20.46 -4.79
CA MET A 229 -9.33 -19.50 -4.00
C MET A 229 -9.91 -19.32 -2.58
N ASP A 230 -11.23 -19.30 -2.43
CA ASP A 230 -11.89 -19.26 -1.13
C ASP A 230 -11.61 -20.54 -0.30
N ALA A 231 -11.60 -21.71 -0.94
CA ALA A 231 -11.23 -22.97 -0.28
C ALA A 231 -9.75 -22.94 0.18
N ILE A 232 -8.82 -22.44 -0.66
CA ILE A 232 -7.40 -22.28 -0.31
C ILE A 232 -7.26 -21.32 0.87
N TYR A 233 -7.95 -20.19 0.85
CA TYR A 233 -7.95 -19.23 1.94
C TYR A 233 -8.45 -19.85 3.26
N LYS A 234 -9.61 -20.49 3.24
CA LYS A 234 -10.21 -21.17 4.40
C LYS A 234 -9.30 -22.27 4.96
N GLY A 235 -8.72 -23.09 4.09
CA GLY A 235 -7.76 -24.14 4.49
C GLY A 235 -6.49 -23.59 5.12
N THR A 236 -6.01 -22.43 4.62
CA THR A 236 -4.88 -21.72 5.24
C THR A 236 -5.25 -21.23 6.63
N LYS A 237 -6.42 -20.61 6.79
CA LYS A 237 -6.91 -20.10 8.06
C LYS A 237 -7.11 -21.24 9.08
N GLU A 238 -7.74 -22.33 8.70
CA GLU A 238 -7.90 -23.53 9.53
C GLU A 238 -6.55 -24.07 9.99
N SER A 239 -5.53 -24.05 9.11
CA SER A 239 -4.16 -24.47 9.48
C SER A 239 -3.54 -23.56 10.54
N TYR A 240 -3.84 -22.25 10.52
CA TYR A 240 -3.43 -21.32 11.57
C TYR A 240 -4.16 -21.58 12.89
N GLU A 241 -5.47 -21.80 12.84
CA GLU A 241 -6.31 -22.14 14.01
C GLU A 241 -5.83 -23.42 14.71
N ASN A 242 -5.60 -24.48 13.94
CA ASN A 242 -5.11 -25.78 14.46
C ASN A 242 -3.74 -25.67 15.14
N ARG A 243 -2.97 -24.62 14.86
CA ARG A 243 -1.64 -24.37 15.42
C ARG A 243 -1.62 -23.24 16.45
N GLU A 244 -2.79 -22.65 16.73
CA GLU A 244 -2.94 -21.49 17.65
C GLU A 244 -2.04 -20.34 17.28
N LEU A 245 -1.89 -20.06 15.96
CA LEU A 245 -1.12 -18.93 15.45
C LEU A 245 -1.95 -17.64 15.53
N PRO A 246 -1.37 -16.52 15.99
CA PRO A 246 -2.12 -15.28 16.15
C PRO A 246 -2.40 -14.61 14.81
N TYR A 247 -3.67 -14.31 14.55
CA TYR A 247 -4.08 -13.57 13.37
C TYR A 247 -5.31 -12.69 13.62
N VAL A 248 -5.52 -11.76 12.71
CA VAL A 248 -6.77 -11.04 12.50
C VAL A 248 -7.17 -11.15 11.02
N GLU A 249 -8.43 -10.90 10.75
CA GLU A 249 -9.01 -11.04 9.40
C GLU A 249 -9.62 -9.70 8.96
N VAL A 250 -9.34 -9.29 7.74
CA VAL A 250 -9.99 -8.18 7.05
C VAL A 250 -10.64 -8.71 5.78
N ILE A 251 -11.93 -8.49 5.64
CA ILE A 251 -12.69 -8.95 4.49
C ILE A 251 -13.10 -7.73 3.65
N LEU A 252 -12.68 -7.72 2.39
CA LEU A 252 -13.17 -6.79 1.38
C LEU A 252 -14.27 -7.49 0.57
N ASP A 253 -15.38 -6.80 0.32
CA ASP A 253 -16.44 -7.40 -0.49
C ASP A 253 -16.01 -7.55 -1.96
N LYS A 254 -15.20 -6.61 -2.46
CA LYS A 254 -14.59 -6.63 -3.81
C LYS A 254 -13.45 -5.63 -3.89
N ILE A 255 -12.59 -5.74 -4.91
CA ILE A 255 -11.64 -4.67 -5.26
C ILE A 255 -12.41 -3.55 -5.98
N SER A 256 -12.62 -2.45 -5.27
CA SER A 256 -13.24 -1.23 -5.80
C SER A 256 -12.61 -0.01 -5.14
N GLU A 257 -12.79 1.15 -5.77
CA GLU A 257 -12.24 2.39 -5.21
C GLU A 257 -12.77 2.68 -3.80
N GLU A 258 -14.05 2.39 -3.52
CA GLU A 258 -14.65 2.63 -2.21
C GLU A 258 -14.03 1.69 -1.14
N GLU A 259 -13.88 0.40 -1.44
CA GLU A 259 -13.27 -0.58 -0.52
C GLU A 259 -11.78 -0.31 -0.31
N ILE A 260 -11.04 -0.03 -1.38
CA ILE A 260 -9.61 0.30 -1.28
C ILE A 260 -9.41 1.61 -0.51
N GLY A 261 -10.24 2.63 -0.76
CA GLY A 261 -10.20 3.88 0.00
C GLY A 261 -10.44 3.65 1.51
N ALA A 262 -11.43 2.82 1.84
CA ALA A 262 -11.72 2.42 3.22
C ALA A 262 -10.53 1.66 3.85
N PHE A 263 -9.96 0.69 3.13
CA PHE A 263 -8.83 -0.10 3.62
C PHE A 263 -7.57 0.76 3.87
N LEU A 264 -7.23 1.65 2.94
CA LEU A 264 -6.09 2.57 3.10
C LEU A 264 -6.28 3.47 4.33
N GLN A 265 -7.47 4.04 4.51
CA GLN A 265 -7.78 4.89 5.67
C GLN A 265 -7.73 4.10 6.98
N PHE A 266 -8.29 2.89 7.00
CA PHE A 266 -8.23 1.98 8.14
C PHE A 266 -6.78 1.73 8.57
N LYS A 267 -5.90 1.35 7.66
CA LYS A 267 -4.49 1.04 7.96
C LYS A 267 -3.70 2.28 8.39
N MET A 268 -4.03 3.47 7.87
CA MET A 268 -3.42 4.71 8.35
C MET A 268 -3.77 4.98 9.81
N VAL A 269 -5.06 4.90 10.16
CA VAL A 269 -5.50 5.16 11.55
C VAL A 269 -5.00 4.07 12.48
N GLU A 270 -5.05 2.80 12.09
CA GLU A 270 -4.45 1.69 12.84
C GLU A 270 -2.98 1.97 13.20
N THR A 271 -2.20 2.42 12.20
CA THR A 271 -0.79 2.74 12.41
C THR A 271 -0.59 3.92 13.36
N MET A 272 -1.43 4.94 13.28
CA MET A 272 -1.41 6.08 14.21
C MET A 272 -1.76 5.66 15.65
N LEU A 273 -2.79 4.82 15.81
CA LEU A 273 -3.19 4.30 17.13
C LEU A 273 -2.10 3.38 17.70
N LEU A 274 -1.50 2.52 16.88
CA LEU A 274 -0.41 1.65 17.31
C LEU A 274 0.82 2.45 17.74
N ALA A 275 1.17 3.51 16.99
CA ALA A 275 2.25 4.43 17.38
C ALA A 275 1.97 5.10 18.73
N ASN A 276 0.72 5.52 18.97
CA ASN A 276 0.32 6.08 20.25
C ASN A 276 0.43 5.07 21.40
N LEU A 277 0.01 3.80 21.18
CA LEU A 277 0.18 2.73 22.17
C LEU A 277 1.67 2.42 22.46
N MET A 278 2.55 2.66 21.49
CA MET A 278 3.99 2.47 21.63
C MET A 278 4.70 3.71 22.21
N ASP A 279 3.99 4.82 22.41
CA ASP A 279 4.53 6.13 22.82
C ASP A 279 5.65 6.58 21.84
N ILE A 280 5.32 6.70 20.57
CA ILE A 280 6.19 7.19 19.49
C ILE A 280 5.42 8.10 18.52
N ASN A 281 6.14 8.97 17.80
CA ASN A 281 5.54 9.83 16.78
C ASN A 281 5.38 9.09 15.46
N ALA A 282 4.15 8.89 14.96
CA ALA A 282 3.85 8.21 13.69
C ALA A 282 4.27 9.01 12.44
N PHE A 283 4.52 10.32 12.54
CA PHE A 283 4.55 11.22 11.39
C PHE A 283 5.94 11.65 10.94
N ASP A 284 6.97 11.48 11.76
CA ASP A 284 8.35 11.77 11.43
C ASP A 284 9.13 10.52 11.01
N GLN A 285 10.37 10.71 10.53
CA GLN A 285 11.33 9.66 10.20
C GLN A 285 12.76 10.23 10.28
N PRO A 286 13.27 10.52 11.49
CA PRO A 286 14.53 11.28 11.67
C PRO A 286 15.73 10.56 11.07
N ASN A 287 15.81 9.24 11.16
CA ASN A 287 16.98 8.46 10.75
C ASN A 287 17.15 8.33 9.23
N VAL A 288 16.11 8.62 8.45
CA VAL A 288 16.18 8.63 6.97
C VAL A 288 17.12 9.72 6.45
N GLU A 289 17.33 10.80 7.20
CA GLU A 289 18.26 11.88 6.80
C GLU A 289 19.74 11.48 6.88
N GLU A 290 20.08 10.44 7.63
CA GLU A 290 21.46 9.98 7.78
C GLU A 290 22.03 9.46 6.45
N TYR A 291 21.36 8.52 5.81
CA TYR A 291 21.82 8.00 4.50
C TYR A 291 21.78 9.07 3.41
N LYS A 292 20.82 9.99 3.44
CA LYS A 292 20.76 11.11 2.47
C LYS A 292 21.97 12.05 2.61
N LYS A 293 22.39 12.35 3.84
CA LYS A 293 23.61 13.14 4.07
C LYS A 293 24.86 12.43 3.56
N ALA A 294 24.97 11.11 3.82
CA ALA A 294 26.07 10.30 3.31
C ALA A 294 26.07 10.26 1.77
N THR A 295 24.92 10.06 1.13
CA THR A 295 24.77 10.08 -0.33
C THR A 295 25.22 11.42 -0.92
N ARG A 296 24.76 12.55 -0.36
CA ARG A 296 25.17 13.88 -0.84
C ARG A 296 26.69 14.10 -0.75
N ARG A 297 27.33 13.59 0.30
CA ARG A 297 28.78 13.65 0.44
C ARG A 297 29.53 12.83 -0.61
N LEU A 298 28.98 11.71 -1.05
CA LEU A 298 29.57 10.84 -2.07
C LEU A 298 29.33 11.34 -3.50
N LEU A 299 28.38 12.25 -3.70
CA LEU A 299 28.09 12.88 -5.00
C LEU A 299 28.94 14.15 -5.24
N ASN A 300 29.59 14.69 -4.21
CA ASN A 300 30.53 15.79 -4.28
C ASN A 300 31.98 15.28 -4.28
#